data_8d8a0876d89526ba306d3581cf559342
#
_entry.id   8d8a0876d89526ba306d3581cf559342
#
_cell.length_a   1.000
_cell.length_b   1.000
_cell.length_c   1.000
_cell.angle_alpha   90.00
_cell.angle_beta   90.00
_cell.angle_gamma   90.00
#
_symmetry.space_group_name_H-M   'P 1'
#
loop_
_entity.id
_entity.type
_entity.pdbx_description
1 polymer ?
#
loop_
_entity_poly.entity_id
_entity_poly.type
_entity_poly.pdbx_seq_one_letter_code
_entity_poly.pdbx_strand_id
1 'polypeptide(L)'
;MEHQPFTIVQMRPIRDCMTVSRPANLGKEVPVTWFSLGAGTTITPESYDCTTLYVGAMGNGRFILGEDGRAVSFTGDDFLAVPPKTLCGTSTNIGMIYTEIILKKENTILNNIIKAGQPTALKDLVSYEEGSIANVDLVHADNMKFVLMAFDAGT
;
A
#
# COMPACT_ATOMS: atom_id res chain seq x y z
N MET A 1 2.77 18.27 -24.72
CA MET A 1 2.87 16.81 -24.50
C MET A 1 1.59 16.38 -23.79
N GLU A 2 0.75 15.59 -24.41
CA GLU A 2 -0.39 14.98 -23.72
C GLU A 2 0.17 13.99 -22.68
N HIS A 3 -0.09 14.27 -21.40
CA HIS A 3 0.22 13.33 -20.33
C HIS A 3 -0.80 12.20 -20.36
N GLN A 4 -0.41 11.07 -20.93
CA GLN A 4 -1.24 9.87 -20.90
C GLN A 4 -1.30 9.35 -19.46
N PRO A 5 -2.49 9.07 -18.92
CA PRO A 5 -2.61 8.43 -17.62
C PRO A 5 -1.98 7.02 -17.68
N PHE A 6 -1.32 6.64 -16.59
CA PHE A 6 -0.73 5.31 -16.48
C PHE A 6 -1.18 4.63 -15.21
N THR A 7 -1.15 3.30 -15.19
CA THR A 7 -1.34 2.52 -13.98
C THR A 7 -0.05 1.81 -13.59
N ILE A 8 0.14 1.54 -12.29
CA ILE A 8 1.29 0.77 -11.81
C ILE A 8 1.33 -0.61 -12.47
N VAL A 9 0.17 -1.21 -12.69
CA VAL A 9 0.02 -2.51 -13.37
C VAL A 9 0.59 -2.47 -14.79
N GLN A 10 0.32 -1.42 -15.56
CA GLN A 10 0.86 -1.24 -16.89
C GLN A 10 2.37 -0.99 -16.89
N MET A 11 2.86 -0.21 -15.93
CA MET A 11 4.29 0.12 -15.81
C MET A 11 5.12 -1.03 -15.28
N ARG A 12 4.53 -1.88 -14.45
CA ARG A 12 5.20 -2.96 -13.72
C ARG A 12 4.36 -4.24 -13.77
N PRO A 13 4.14 -4.81 -14.96
CA PRO A 13 3.35 -6.04 -15.08
C PRO A 13 4.01 -7.18 -14.31
N ILE A 14 3.19 -8.08 -13.80
CA ILE A 14 3.64 -9.32 -13.16
C ILE A 14 4.45 -10.14 -14.17
N ARG A 15 5.60 -10.66 -13.71
CA ARG A 15 6.41 -11.61 -14.45
C ARG A 15 6.59 -12.87 -13.61
N ASP A 16 6.29 -14.01 -14.18
CA ASP A 16 6.34 -15.29 -13.49
C ASP A 16 7.71 -15.53 -12.84
N CYS A 17 7.70 -16.03 -11.62
CA CYS A 17 8.89 -16.35 -10.83
C CYS A 17 9.86 -15.18 -10.60
N MET A 18 9.42 -13.93 -10.76
CA MET A 18 10.25 -12.76 -10.58
C MET A 18 9.64 -11.77 -9.60
N THR A 19 10.47 -11.21 -8.74
CA THR A 19 10.14 -10.01 -7.96
C THR A 19 10.86 -8.82 -8.56
N VAL A 20 10.11 -7.78 -8.91
CA VAL A 20 10.64 -6.53 -9.44
C VAL A 20 10.21 -5.40 -8.54
N SER A 21 11.17 -4.59 -8.08
CA SER A 21 10.91 -3.36 -7.34
C SER A 21 11.48 -2.15 -8.07
N ARG A 22 10.83 -1.01 -7.94
CA ARG A 22 11.30 0.26 -8.49
C ARG A 22 10.91 1.43 -7.62
N PRO A 23 11.87 2.29 -7.21
CA PRO A 23 11.57 3.57 -6.61
C PRO A 23 10.74 4.45 -7.54
N ALA A 24 9.71 5.08 -6.99
CA ALA A 24 8.80 5.94 -7.77
C ALA A 24 9.36 7.35 -8.03
N ASN A 25 10.47 7.74 -7.38
CA ASN A 25 11.12 9.06 -7.49
C ASN A 25 10.17 10.26 -7.26
N LEU A 26 9.19 10.11 -6.37
CA LEU A 26 8.21 11.16 -6.05
C LEU A 26 8.74 12.22 -5.08
N GLY A 27 10.01 12.19 -4.75
CA GLY A 27 10.70 13.09 -3.82
C GLY A 27 11.74 12.34 -2.97
N LYS A 28 12.50 13.11 -2.19
CA LYS A 28 13.58 12.52 -1.36
C LYS A 28 13.14 12.21 0.07
N GLU A 29 12.05 12.81 0.53
CA GLU A 29 11.65 12.75 1.94
C GLU A 29 10.79 11.55 2.29
N VAL A 30 9.97 11.07 1.35
CA VAL A 30 9.11 9.89 1.53
C VAL A 30 9.46 8.86 0.46
N PRO A 31 10.21 7.80 0.81
CA PRO A 31 10.47 6.71 -0.12
C PRO A 31 9.17 6.02 -0.52
N VAL A 32 8.93 5.95 -1.82
CA VAL A 32 7.82 5.21 -2.42
C VAL A 32 8.42 4.21 -3.39
N THR A 33 8.06 2.94 -3.24
CA THR A 33 8.55 1.86 -4.08
C THR A 33 7.39 1.04 -4.62
N TRP A 34 7.38 0.79 -5.90
CA TRP A 34 6.45 -0.14 -6.53
C TRP A 34 7.03 -1.54 -6.56
N PHE A 35 6.25 -2.51 -6.09
CA PHE A 35 6.58 -3.93 -6.10
C PHE A 35 5.65 -4.68 -7.05
N SER A 36 6.23 -5.55 -7.86
CA SER A 36 5.52 -6.53 -8.67
C SER A 36 6.11 -7.91 -8.39
N LEU A 37 5.30 -8.76 -7.80
CA LEU A 37 5.67 -10.12 -7.41
C LEU A 37 5.01 -11.11 -8.37
N GLY A 38 5.82 -11.95 -8.99
CA GLY A 38 5.35 -13.07 -9.80
C GLY A 38 4.77 -14.20 -8.96
N ALA A 39 4.04 -15.09 -9.61
CA ALA A 39 3.48 -16.27 -8.97
C ALA A 39 4.57 -17.09 -8.27
N GLY A 40 4.29 -17.57 -7.06
CA GLY A 40 5.20 -18.39 -6.26
C GLY A 40 6.39 -17.63 -5.65
N THR A 41 6.39 -16.30 -5.63
CA THR A 41 7.48 -15.52 -5.05
C THR A 41 7.20 -15.09 -3.61
N THR A 42 8.30 -14.84 -2.88
CA THR A 42 8.29 -14.36 -1.50
C THR A 42 9.31 -13.24 -1.32
N ILE A 43 9.03 -12.32 -0.39
CA ILE A 43 10.01 -11.37 0.14
C ILE A 43 10.23 -11.72 1.61
N THR A 44 11.49 -11.91 1.97
CA THR A 44 11.90 -12.19 3.35
C THR A 44 11.47 -11.05 4.27
N PRO A 45 10.96 -11.35 5.48
CA PRO A 45 10.58 -10.30 6.42
C PRO A 45 11.72 -9.37 6.79
N GLU A 46 11.46 -8.08 6.68
CA GLU A 46 12.34 -6.99 7.10
C GLU A 46 11.55 -6.05 8.02
N SER A 47 12.23 -5.25 8.83
CA SER A 47 11.59 -4.25 9.69
C SER A 47 12.20 -2.88 9.46
N TYR A 48 11.37 -1.85 9.55
CA TYR A 48 11.79 -0.45 9.51
C TYR A 48 11.57 0.22 10.87
N ASP A 49 12.36 1.22 11.21
CA ASP A 49 12.19 2.01 12.44
C ASP A 49 11.03 3.02 12.37
N CYS A 50 10.22 2.94 11.34
CA CYS A 50 9.13 3.86 11.06
C CYS A 50 7.90 3.13 10.53
N THR A 51 6.74 3.78 10.55
CA THR A 51 5.51 3.25 9.98
C THR A 51 5.66 3.08 8.47
N THR A 52 5.24 1.93 7.96
CA THR A 52 5.21 1.64 6.53
C THR A 52 3.79 1.38 6.07
N LEU A 53 3.43 1.96 4.95
CA LEU A 53 2.12 1.78 4.32
C LEU A 53 2.26 0.91 3.08
N TYR A 54 1.30 0.04 2.89
CA TYR A 54 1.18 -0.79 1.68
C TYR A 54 -0.19 -0.54 1.04
N VAL A 55 -0.18 -0.24 -0.25
CA VAL A 55 -1.38 0.03 -1.04
C VAL A 55 -1.44 -0.97 -2.19
N GLY A 56 -2.44 -1.81 -2.20
CA GLY A 56 -2.65 -2.80 -3.26
C GLY A 56 -2.97 -2.14 -4.61
N ALA A 57 -2.61 -2.81 -5.69
CA ALA A 57 -2.91 -2.39 -7.06
C ALA A 57 -3.44 -3.53 -7.93
N MET A 58 -3.02 -4.77 -7.69
CA MET A 58 -3.47 -5.94 -8.45
C MET A 58 -3.13 -7.25 -7.73
N GLY A 59 -3.92 -8.27 -7.99
CA GLY A 59 -3.66 -9.63 -7.54
C GLY A 59 -3.93 -9.84 -6.06
N ASN A 60 -3.37 -10.90 -5.51
CA ASN A 60 -3.48 -11.19 -4.09
C ASN A 60 -2.28 -11.96 -3.54
N GLY A 61 -2.14 -11.91 -2.24
CA GLY A 61 -1.09 -12.62 -1.51
C GLY A 61 -1.30 -12.51 -0.02
N ARG A 62 -0.22 -12.61 0.71
CA ARG A 62 -0.19 -12.49 2.16
C ARG A 62 0.96 -11.62 2.59
N PHE A 63 0.73 -10.81 3.61
CA PHE A 63 1.78 -10.20 4.40
C PHE A 63 2.04 -11.08 5.63
N ILE A 64 3.31 -11.29 5.94
CA ILE A 64 3.78 -12.08 7.09
C ILE A 64 4.31 -11.08 8.10
N LEU A 65 3.61 -10.93 9.22
CA LEU A 65 3.85 -9.87 10.20
C LEU A 65 4.32 -10.40 11.53
N GLY A 66 5.25 -9.67 12.15
CA GLY A 66 5.75 -9.94 13.50
C GLY A 66 6.69 -11.15 13.58
N GLU A 67 7.24 -11.35 14.77
CA GLU A 67 8.16 -12.48 15.04
C GLU A 67 7.44 -13.84 15.02
N ASP A 68 6.14 -13.84 15.33
CA ASP A 68 5.28 -15.02 15.27
C ASP A 68 4.90 -15.42 13.83
N GLY A 69 5.25 -14.60 12.84
CA GLY A 69 4.98 -14.87 11.44
C GLY A 69 3.48 -14.90 11.09
N ARG A 70 2.68 -14.07 11.74
CA ARG A 70 1.23 -14.00 11.48
C ARG A 70 0.95 -13.60 10.04
N ALA A 71 0.26 -14.46 9.30
CA ALA A 71 -0.12 -14.21 7.92
C ALA A 71 -1.47 -13.47 7.85
N VAL A 72 -1.52 -12.37 7.10
CA VAL A 72 -2.74 -11.62 6.79
C VAL A 72 -2.94 -11.60 5.27
N SER A 73 -4.16 -11.89 4.81
CA SER A 73 -4.50 -11.82 3.39
C SER A 73 -4.48 -10.38 2.90
N PHE A 74 -4.00 -10.16 1.69
CA PHE A 74 -3.91 -8.84 1.08
C PHE A 74 -4.24 -8.93 -0.41
N THR A 75 -5.04 -7.98 -0.90
CA THR A 75 -5.49 -7.92 -2.29
C THR A 75 -5.12 -6.59 -2.95
N GLY A 76 -5.34 -6.49 -4.25
CA GLY A 76 -5.13 -5.26 -5.01
C GLY A 76 -6.00 -4.06 -4.58
N ASP A 77 -7.02 -4.28 -3.75
CA ASP A 77 -7.92 -3.24 -3.26
C ASP A 77 -7.64 -2.84 -1.79
N ASP A 78 -6.63 -3.44 -1.17
CA ASP A 78 -6.37 -3.28 0.25
C ASP A 78 -5.34 -2.20 0.55
N PHE A 79 -5.48 -1.66 1.76
CA PHE A 79 -4.53 -0.79 2.45
C PHE A 79 -4.07 -1.48 3.75
N LEU A 80 -2.77 -1.42 4.03
CA LEU A 80 -2.18 -1.96 5.25
C LEU A 80 -1.18 -0.96 5.83
N ALA A 81 -1.32 -0.61 7.10
CA ALA A 81 -0.32 0.12 7.86
C ALA A 81 0.43 -0.83 8.79
N VAL A 82 1.75 -0.85 8.70
CA VAL A 82 2.63 -1.67 9.54
C VAL A 82 3.38 -0.77 10.52
N PRO A 83 3.28 -1.03 11.84
CA PRO A 83 3.96 -0.23 12.86
C PRO A 83 5.50 -0.32 12.75
N PRO A 84 6.22 0.67 13.31
CA PRO A 84 7.67 0.58 13.43
C PRO A 84 8.14 -0.71 14.09
N LYS A 85 9.31 -1.20 13.68
CA LYS A 85 9.99 -2.39 14.24
C LYS A 85 9.20 -3.69 14.14
N THR A 86 8.19 -3.74 13.28
CA THR A 86 7.44 -4.95 12.98
C THR A 86 8.05 -5.65 11.78
N LEU A 87 8.44 -6.91 11.93
CA LEU A 87 8.85 -7.73 10.79
C LEU A 87 7.71 -7.84 9.80
N CYS A 88 8.00 -7.60 8.53
CA CYS A 88 7.03 -7.61 7.46
C CYS A 88 7.63 -8.25 6.20
N GLY A 89 7.11 -9.39 5.82
CA GLY A 89 7.43 -10.07 4.57
C GLY A 89 6.19 -10.26 3.73
N THR A 90 6.36 -10.75 2.50
CA THR A 90 5.23 -10.99 1.59
C THR A 90 5.37 -12.32 0.89
N SER A 91 4.24 -12.92 0.53
CA SER A 91 4.20 -14.08 -0.36
C SER A 91 2.95 -14.07 -1.23
N THR A 92 3.08 -14.59 -2.44
CA THR A 92 1.95 -14.75 -3.36
C THR A 92 2.07 -16.05 -4.15
N ASN A 93 0.94 -16.71 -4.38
CA ASN A 93 0.88 -17.90 -5.23
C ASN A 93 0.50 -17.58 -6.68
N ILE A 94 -0.15 -16.43 -6.92
CA ILE A 94 -0.69 -16.07 -8.24
C ILE A 94 -0.13 -14.76 -8.82
N GLY A 95 0.58 -14.00 -7.99
CA GLY A 95 1.10 -12.69 -8.32
C GLY A 95 0.38 -11.54 -7.61
N MET A 96 1.13 -10.50 -7.28
CA MET A 96 0.65 -9.33 -6.55
C MET A 96 1.43 -8.08 -6.91
N ILE A 97 0.72 -6.97 -7.06
CA ILE A 97 1.34 -5.63 -7.25
C ILE A 97 0.86 -4.72 -6.13
N TYR A 98 1.80 -4.04 -5.49
CA TYR A 98 1.51 -3.05 -4.45
C TYR A 98 2.54 -1.92 -4.43
N THR A 99 2.17 -0.83 -3.78
CA THR A 99 3.05 0.30 -3.47
C THR A 99 3.43 0.24 -2.00
N GLU A 100 4.73 0.36 -1.70
CA GLU A 100 5.27 0.56 -0.36
C GLU A 100 5.60 2.04 -0.17
N ILE A 101 5.20 2.61 0.98
CA ILE A 101 5.47 4.00 1.36
C ILE A 101 6.08 3.98 2.76
N ILE A 102 7.33 4.43 2.91
CA ILE A 102 8.05 4.45 4.18
C ILE A 102 7.99 5.86 4.79
N LEU A 103 7.37 5.99 5.95
CA LEU A 103 7.18 7.27 6.65
C LEU A 103 8.35 7.52 7.61
N LYS A 104 9.42 8.12 7.16
CA LYS A 104 10.69 8.28 7.90
C LYS A 104 10.65 9.22 9.11
N LYS A 105 9.51 9.83 9.44
CA LYS A 105 9.40 10.79 10.55
C LYS A 105 8.55 10.25 11.70
N GLU A 106 8.89 10.69 12.91
CA GLU A 106 8.37 10.14 14.17
C GLU A 106 6.89 10.45 14.43
N ASN A 107 6.35 11.54 13.88
CA ASN A 107 4.98 12.00 14.14
C ASN A 107 3.98 11.47 13.09
N THR A 108 3.77 10.17 13.07
CA THR A 108 2.75 9.56 12.21
C THR A 108 1.48 9.30 13.00
N ILE A 109 0.38 9.89 12.57
CA ILE A 109 -0.96 9.69 13.13
C ILE A 109 -1.79 8.90 12.10
N LEU A 110 -2.21 7.70 12.51
CA LEU A 110 -3.18 6.90 11.76
C LEU A 110 -4.60 7.30 12.20
N ASN A 111 -5.51 7.42 11.23
CA ASN A 111 -6.92 7.53 11.55
C ASN A 111 -7.38 6.31 12.36
N ASN A 112 -8.25 6.50 13.33
CA ASN A 112 -8.73 5.44 14.23
C ASN A 112 -9.52 4.32 13.52
N ILE A 113 -9.97 4.55 12.28
CA ILE A 113 -10.58 3.51 11.42
C ILE A 113 -9.55 2.51 10.90
N ILE A 114 -8.26 2.89 10.87
CA ILE A 114 -7.15 2.02 10.47
C ILE A 114 -6.68 1.22 11.67
N LYS A 115 -6.70 -0.09 11.55
CA LYS A 115 -6.11 -0.99 12.53
C LYS A 115 -4.74 -1.44 12.03
N ALA A 116 -3.68 -0.96 12.68
CA ALA A 116 -2.31 -1.33 12.31
C ALA A 116 -2.12 -2.85 12.28
N GLY A 117 -1.44 -3.35 11.26
CA GLY A 117 -1.23 -4.77 11.03
C GLY A 117 -2.47 -5.53 10.53
N GLN A 118 -3.54 -4.84 10.15
CA GLN A 118 -4.75 -5.44 9.57
C GLN A 118 -5.04 -4.80 8.21
N PRO A 119 -5.05 -5.56 7.11
CA PRO A 119 -5.49 -5.06 5.82
C PRO A 119 -6.96 -4.64 5.85
N THR A 120 -7.27 -3.55 5.17
CA THR A 120 -8.63 -3.02 5.05
C THR A 120 -8.87 -2.61 3.60
N ALA A 121 -9.99 -3.01 3.02
CA ALA A 121 -10.33 -2.62 1.67
C ALA A 121 -10.55 -1.10 1.58
N LEU A 122 -9.89 -0.44 0.64
CA LEU A 122 -9.97 1.02 0.48
C LEU A 122 -11.41 1.53 0.33
N LYS A 123 -12.24 0.80 -0.40
CA LYS A 123 -13.66 1.13 -0.59
C LYS A 123 -14.47 1.17 0.70
N ASP A 124 -14.03 0.47 1.75
CA ASP A 124 -14.74 0.40 3.04
C ASP A 124 -14.30 1.53 3.99
N LEU A 125 -13.28 2.32 3.61
CA LEU A 125 -12.73 3.40 4.41
C LEU A 125 -13.35 4.77 4.11
N VAL A 126 -14.08 4.92 3.02
CA VAL A 126 -14.76 6.17 2.65
C VAL A 126 -16.18 5.88 2.19
N SER A 127 -17.15 6.67 2.67
CA SER A 127 -18.54 6.57 2.22
C SER A 127 -18.69 7.25 0.87
N TYR A 128 -19.41 6.59 -0.04
CA TYR A 128 -19.85 7.22 -1.28
C TYR A 128 -21.11 8.04 -1.02
N GLU A 129 -21.15 9.27 -1.50
CA GLU A 129 -22.30 10.17 -1.38
C GLU A 129 -22.68 10.72 -2.76
N GLU A 130 -23.93 10.51 -3.16
CA GLU A 130 -24.45 10.97 -4.45
C GLU A 130 -24.38 12.50 -4.56
N GLY A 131 -23.86 13.01 -5.68
CA GLY A 131 -23.71 14.43 -5.98
C GLY A 131 -22.63 15.16 -5.19
N SER A 132 -21.78 14.44 -4.47
CA SER A 132 -20.73 15.05 -3.65
C SER A 132 -19.37 14.38 -3.78
N ILE A 133 -18.36 15.00 -3.18
CA ILE A 133 -17.02 14.43 -3.00
C ILE A 133 -16.84 14.15 -1.51
N ALA A 134 -16.74 12.87 -1.15
CA ALA A 134 -16.39 12.47 0.20
C ALA A 134 -14.88 12.27 0.31
N ASN A 135 -14.28 12.61 1.45
CA ASN A 135 -12.88 12.37 1.70
C ASN A 135 -12.63 11.92 3.14
N VAL A 136 -11.54 11.20 3.34
CA VAL A 136 -11.06 10.81 4.67
C VAL A 136 -9.54 10.84 4.70
N ASP A 137 -8.97 11.52 5.70
CA ASP A 137 -7.53 11.51 5.98
C ASP A 137 -7.22 10.17 6.66
N LEU A 138 -6.50 9.28 5.98
CA LEU A 138 -6.12 7.97 6.53
C LEU A 138 -4.84 8.06 7.36
N VAL A 139 -3.87 8.85 6.89
CA VAL A 139 -2.59 9.03 7.56
C VAL A 139 -2.15 10.49 7.50
N HIS A 140 -1.67 11.00 8.61
CA HIS A 140 -1.04 12.30 8.69
C HIS A 140 0.36 12.13 9.30
N ALA A 141 1.37 12.56 8.57
CA ALA A 141 2.75 12.66 9.03
C ALA A 141 3.27 14.09 8.77
N ASP A 142 4.41 14.45 9.37
CA ASP A 142 4.97 15.82 9.28
C ASP A 142 5.13 16.35 7.85
N ASN A 143 5.35 15.47 6.89
CA ASN A 143 5.66 15.80 5.50
C ASN A 143 4.74 15.12 4.49
N MET A 144 3.70 14.42 4.94
CA MET A 144 2.81 13.67 4.06
C MET A 144 1.42 13.51 4.66
N LYS A 145 0.41 13.66 3.83
CA LYS A 145 -0.95 13.19 4.10
C LYS A 145 -1.32 12.09 3.11
N PHE A 146 -1.94 11.03 3.60
CA PHE A 146 -2.60 10.04 2.77
C PHE A 146 -4.11 10.21 2.91
N VAL A 147 -4.73 10.67 1.83
CA VAL A 147 -6.17 10.98 1.79
C VAL A 147 -6.83 10.05 0.79
N LEU A 148 -7.94 9.44 1.20
CA LEU A 148 -8.81 8.70 0.31
C LEU A 148 -10.01 9.58 -0.06
N MET A 149 -10.33 9.64 -1.35
CA MET A 149 -11.44 10.45 -1.87
C MET A 149 -12.37 9.58 -2.71
N ALA A 150 -13.67 9.76 -2.52
CA ALA A 150 -14.71 9.16 -3.34
C ALA A 150 -15.43 10.27 -4.12
N PHE A 151 -15.54 10.10 -5.43
CA PHE A 151 -16.18 11.04 -6.33
C PHE A 151 -17.44 10.42 -6.90
N ASP A 152 -18.52 11.19 -6.97
CA ASP A 152 -19.68 10.80 -7.76
C ASP A 152 -19.42 10.99 -9.26
N ALA A 153 -20.13 10.25 -10.09
CA ALA A 153 -20.00 10.36 -11.53
C ALA A 153 -20.38 11.78 -11.99
N GLY A 154 -19.39 12.47 -12.62
CA GLY A 154 -19.60 13.84 -13.13
C GLY A 154 -19.28 14.96 -12.14
N THR A 155 -18.72 14.65 -10.95
CA THR A 155 -18.22 15.68 -10.01
C THR A 155 -16.73 15.99 -10.20
#